data_fb0b1d8e111612ae430cc659d6dbb886
#
_entry.id   fb0b1d8e111612ae430cc659d6dbb886
#
_cell.length_a   1.000
_cell.length_b   1.000
_cell.length_c   1.000
_cell.angle_alpha   90.00
_cell.angle_beta   90.00
_cell.angle_gamma   90.00
#
_symmetry.space_group_name_H-M   'P 1'
#
loop_
_entity.id
_entity.type
_entity.pdbx_description
1 polymer ?
#
loop_
_entity_poly.entity_id
_entity_poly.type
_entity_poly.pdbx_seq_one_letter_code
_entity_poly.pdbx_strand_id
1 'polypeptide(L)'
;MTRMERGETWGQAENVTPNVGRLLEDLDRERLAIAAALGLKVRTIFQHLNLSFGVPLGSASEMHQAMHAIGKGGTGPTTADSRYVTEDVPFGLVPTAKLGRLAGHPAVLHEAGVGIFSAMYGRDFTAENDLLAALDIDSIPLPQLQTLCHDGY
;
A
#
# COMPACT_ATOMS: atom_id res chain seq x y z
N MET A 1 -7.32 -8.35 10.89
CA MET A 1 -7.22 -9.84 11.01
C MET A 1 -8.38 -10.43 11.80
N THR A 2 -8.52 -10.17 13.10
CA THR A 2 -9.50 -10.85 13.97
C THR A 2 -10.93 -10.91 13.42
N ARG A 3 -11.45 -9.81 12.84
CA ARG A 3 -12.78 -9.80 12.20
C ARG A 3 -12.86 -10.72 10.99
N MET A 4 -11.80 -10.74 10.17
CA MET A 4 -11.70 -11.59 8.98
C MET A 4 -11.70 -13.08 9.36
N GLU A 5 -10.91 -13.46 10.37
CA GLU A 5 -10.84 -14.84 10.85
C GLU A 5 -12.14 -15.32 11.51
N ARG A 6 -12.94 -14.39 12.05
CA ARG A 6 -14.26 -14.68 12.62
C ARG A 6 -15.40 -14.62 11.61
N GLY A 7 -15.13 -14.27 10.36
CA GLY A 7 -16.16 -14.12 9.33
C GLY A 7 -17.12 -12.95 9.58
N GLU A 8 -16.68 -11.92 10.31
CA GLU A 8 -17.52 -10.78 10.66
C GLU A 8 -17.74 -9.87 9.44
N THR A 9 -18.97 -9.37 9.27
CA THR A 9 -19.25 -8.29 8.31
C THR A 9 -18.86 -6.95 8.94
N TRP A 10 -18.10 -6.12 8.20
CA TRP A 10 -17.63 -4.83 8.71
C TRP A 10 -17.40 -3.82 7.57
N GLY A 11 -17.57 -2.55 7.88
CA GLY A 11 -17.31 -1.45 6.96
C GLY A 11 -15.81 -1.14 6.89
N GLN A 12 -15.25 -1.08 5.69
CA GLN A 12 -13.82 -0.82 5.49
C GLN A 12 -13.46 0.63 5.89
N ALA A 13 -14.10 1.61 5.28
CA ALA A 13 -13.84 3.01 5.59
C ALA A 13 -14.28 3.40 7.01
N GLU A 14 -15.39 2.84 7.51
CA GLU A 14 -15.88 3.02 8.88
C GLU A 14 -14.82 2.73 9.95
N ASN A 15 -13.95 1.76 9.69
CA ASN A 15 -12.91 1.33 10.62
C ASN A 15 -11.59 2.10 10.50
N VAL A 16 -11.51 3.11 9.64
CA VAL A 16 -10.36 4.03 9.58
C VAL A 16 -10.49 5.08 10.68
N THR A 17 -10.13 4.68 11.90
CA THR A 17 -10.06 5.55 13.08
C THR A 17 -8.91 6.56 12.97
N PRO A 18 -8.83 7.59 13.84
CA PRO A 18 -7.73 8.58 13.77
C PRO A 18 -6.32 7.97 13.81
N ASN A 19 -6.10 6.91 14.60
CA ASN A 19 -4.79 6.24 14.65
C ASN A 19 -4.49 5.44 13.37
N VAL A 20 -5.48 4.75 12.82
CA VAL A 20 -5.36 4.06 11.54
C VAL A 20 -5.15 5.07 10.41
N GLY A 21 -5.86 6.19 10.43
CA GLY A 21 -5.67 7.29 9.47
C GLY A 21 -4.24 7.82 9.47
N ARG A 22 -3.64 8.07 10.63
CA ARG A 22 -2.23 8.48 10.74
C ARG A 22 -1.27 7.45 10.14
N LEU A 23 -1.50 6.16 10.36
CA LEU A 23 -0.68 5.11 9.75
C LEU A 23 -0.77 5.16 8.22
N LEU A 24 -1.97 5.33 7.65
CA LEU A 24 -2.16 5.47 6.20
C LEU A 24 -1.46 6.70 5.64
N GLU A 25 -1.49 7.82 6.35
CA GLU A 25 -0.79 9.05 6.00
C GLU A 25 0.74 8.87 6.02
N ASP A 26 1.26 8.11 6.97
CA ASP A 26 2.70 7.81 7.08
C ASP A 26 3.16 6.86 5.98
N LEU A 27 2.37 5.83 5.65
CA LEU A 27 2.62 4.96 4.49
C LEU A 27 2.60 5.76 3.18
N ASP A 28 1.64 6.68 3.02
CA ASP A 28 1.59 7.56 1.85
C ASP A 28 2.82 8.48 1.77
N ARG A 29 3.33 8.98 2.90
CA ARG A 29 4.58 9.78 2.93
C ARG A 29 5.79 8.99 2.43
N GLU A 30 5.94 7.72 2.81
CA GLU A 30 7.00 6.85 2.28
C GLU A 30 6.87 6.69 0.76
N ARG A 31 5.67 6.37 0.27
CA ARG A 31 5.38 6.24 -1.16
C ARG A 31 5.69 7.52 -1.94
N LEU A 32 5.30 8.68 -1.41
CA LEU A 32 5.56 9.99 -2.02
C LEU A 32 7.05 10.33 -2.06
N ALA A 33 7.81 10.00 -1.01
CA ALA A 33 9.25 10.20 -0.96
C ALA A 33 9.97 9.35 -2.02
N ILE A 34 9.57 8.10 -2.18
CA ILE A 34 10.10 7.22 -3.23
C ILE A 34 9.77 7.78 -4.61
N ALA A 35 8.53 8.17 -4.86
CA ALA A 35 8.11 8.75 -6.14
C ALA A 35 8.92 10.01 -6.47
N ALA A 36 9.11 10.91 -5.49
CA ALA A 36 9.92 12.12 -5.66
C ALA A 36 11.38 11.81 -5.99
N ALA A 37 11.98 10.82 -5.33
CA ALA A 37 13.35 10.38 -5.62
C ALA A 37 13.50 9.79 -7.04
N LEU A 38 12.43 9.18 -7.56
CA LEU A 38 12.36 8.69 -8.94
C LEU A 38 12.02 9.80 -9.97
N GLY A 39 11.86 11.05 -9.53
CA GLY A 39 11.45 12.16 -10.39
C GLY A 39 9.96 12.16 -10.77
N LEU A 40 9.14 11.35 -10.11
CA LEU A 40 7.72 11.19 -10.39
C LEU A 40 6.87 12.11 -9.52
N LYS A 41 5.85 12.71 -10.11
CA LYS A 41 4.82 13.46 -9.40
C LYS A 41 3.54 12.64 -9.36
N VAL A 42 3.21 12.11 -8.18
CA VAL A 42 2.05 11.26 -7.96
C VAL A 42 1.05 11.91 -6.99
N ARG A 43 -0.20 11.48 -7.05
CA ARG A 43 -1.25 11.98 -6.15
C ARG A 43 -1.03 11.51 -4.72
N THR A 44 -1.32 12.38 -3.76
CA THR A 44 -1.42 11.98 -2.35
C THR A 44 -2.68 11.17 -2.10
N ILE A 45 -2.74 10.44 -0.99
CA ILE A 45 -3.96 9.76 -0.54
C ILE A 45 -5.14 10.72 -0.44
N PHE A 46 -4.92 11.94 0.05
CA PHE A 46 -5.95 12.97 0.17
C PHE A 46 -6.52 13.39 -1.19
N GLN A 47 -5.64 13.65 -2.17
CA GLN A 47 -6.03 13.96 -3.54
C GLN A 47 -6.78 12.81 -4.19
N HIS A 48 -6.33 11.57 -3.95
CA HIS A 48 -6.98 10.39 -4.48
C HIS A 48 -8.40 10.25 -3.92
N LEU A 49 -8.58 10.32 -2.60
CA LEU A 49 -9.89 10.19 -1.96
C LEU A 49 -10.85 11.32 -2.39
N ASN A 50 -10.36 12.56 -2.44
CA ASN A 50 -11.19 13.70 -2.88
C ASN A 50 -11.65 13.53 -4.34
N LEU A 51 -10.75 13.19 -5.26
CA LEU A 51 -11.06 13.05 -6.69
C LEU A 51 -11.94 11.83 -6.99
N SER A 52 -11.69 10.71 -6.32
CA SER A 52 -12.37 9.43 -6.61
C SER A 52 -13.75 9.33 -5.94
N PHE A 53 -13.90 9.92 -4.76
CA PHE A 53 -15.12 9.78 -3.96
C PHE A 53 -15.88 11.09 -3.74
N GLY A 54 -15.28 12.24 -4.06
CA GLY A 54 -15.93 13.55 -3.91
C GLY A 54 -16.04 14.00 -2.45
N VAL A 55 -15.23 13.44 -1.54
CA VAL A 55 -15.25 13.80 -0.12
C VAL A 55 -14.40 15.04 0.14
N PRO A 56 -14.74 15.91 1.12
CA PRO A 56 -13.94 17.07 1.47
C PRO A 56 -12.52 16.69 1.92
N LEU A 57 -11.56 17.58 1.66
CA LEU A 57 -10.19 17.40 2.18
C LEU A 57 -10.17 17.49 3.71
N GLY A 58 -9.40 16.62 4.34
CA GLY A 58 -9.20 16.51 5.77
C GLY A 58 -8.16 15.46 6.09
N SER A 59 -8.05 15.00 7.32
CA SER A 59 -7.23 13.84 7.67
C SER A 59 -7.74 12.58 6.95
N ALA A 60 -6.88 11.58 6.76
CA ALA A 60 -7.29 10.32 6.14
C ALA A 60 -8.48 9.67 6.86
N SER A 61 -8.52 9.76 8.20
CA SER A 61 -9.67 9.26 8.98
C SER A 61 -10.96 10.03 8.65
N GLU A 62 -10.94 11.36 8.70
CA GLU A 62 -12.12 12.17 8.39
C GLU A 62 -12.65 11.91 6.97
N MET A 63 -11.75 11.78 6.00
CA MET A 63 -12.12 11.49 4.61
C MET A 63 -12.78 10.12 4.47
N HIS A 64 -12.25 9.09 5.15
CA HIS A 64 -12.87 7.76 5.14
C HIS A 64 -14.21 7.73 5.87
N GLN A 65 -14.36 8.46 7.00
CA GLN A 65 -15.67 8.60 7.66
C GLN A 65 -16.69 9.30 6.74
N ALA A 66 -16.26 10.33 6.00
CA ALA A 66 -17.11 10.98 5.00
C ALA A 66 -17.49 10.02 3.86
N MET A 67 -16.58 9.17 3.39
CA MET A 67 -16.89 8.11 2.41
C MET A 67 -17.92 7.13 2.96
N HIS A 68 -17.77 6.69 4.22
CA HIS A 68 -18.74 5.81 4.87
C HIS A 68 -20.12 6.47 4.94
N ALA A 69 -20.19 7.73 5.37
CA ALA A 69 -21.45 8.48 5.50
C ALA A 69 -22.24 8.61 4.20
N ILE A 70 -21.58 8.62 3.04
CA ILE A 70 -22.23 8.68 1.71
C ILE A 70 -22.39 7.30 1.05
N GLY A 71 -22.21 6.21 1.81
CA GLY A 71 -22.37 4.83 1.34
C GLY A 71 -21.27 4.32 0.38
N LYS A 72 -20.11 5.01 0.34
CA LYS A 72 -18.96 4.63 -0.50
C LYS A 72 -17.81 3.99 0.29
N GLY A 73 -18.05 3.60 1.54
CA GLY A 73 -17.03 3.10 2.45
C GLY A 73 -16.54 1.68 2.17
N GLY A 74 -17.25 0.92 1.35
CA GLY A 74 -16.93 -0.47 1.04
C GLY A 74 -17.12 -1.43 2.22
N THR A 75 -17.16 -2.72 1.92
CA THR A 75 -17.21 -3.81 2.91
C THR A 75 -15.83 -4.48 2.96
N GLY A 76 -15.32 -4.68 4.15
CA GLY A 76 -14.07 -5.41 4.36
C GLY A 76 -14.23 -6.91 4.11
N PRO A 77 -13.13 -7.64 3.85
CA PRO A 77 -13.17 -9.07 3.63
C PRO A 77 -13.61 -9.83 4.89
N THR A 78 -14.33 -10.93 4.71
CA THR A 78 -14.84 -11.81 5.79
C THR A 78 -14.01 -13.08 5.95
N THR A 79 -12.87 -13.16 5.27
CA THR A 79 -11.91 -14.26 5.39
C THR A 79 -10.50 -13.73 5.39
N ALA A 80 -9.61 -14.40 6.11
CA ALA A 80 -8.18 -14.09 6.09
C ALA A 80 -7.54 -14.46 4.74
N ASP A 81 -8.05 -15.46 4.03
CA ASP A 81 -7.67 -15.76 2.65
C ASP A 81 -8.31 -14.77 1.69
N SER A 82 -7.78 -13.56 1.69
CA SER A 82 -8.30 -12.42 0.93
C SER A 82 -7.19 -11.78 0.11
N ARG A 83 -7.53 -11.38 -1.12
CA ARG A 83 -6.65 -10.62 -2.02
C ARG A 83 -6.05 -9.37 -1.39
N TYR A 84 -6.75 -8.75 -0.46
CA TYR A 84 -6.24 -7.62 0.35
C TYR A 84 -4.97 -7.94 1.16
N VAL A 85 -4.63 -9.22 1.32
CA VAL A 85 -3.38 -9.63 1.93
C VAL A 85 -2.56 -10.48 0.95
N THR A 86 -3.17 -11.52 0.38
CA THR A 86 -2.44 -12.51 -0.44
C THR A 86 -1.94 -11.96 -1.78
N GLU A 87 -2.46 -10.82 -2.24
CA GLU A 87 -1.96 -10.09 -3.41
C GLU A 87 -1.30 -8.76 -3.03
N ASP A 88 -1.94 -7.96 -2.15
CA ASP A 88 -1.45 -6.61 -1.86
C ASP A 88 -0.13 -6.62 -1.07
N VAL A 89 0.13 -7.63 -0.24
CA VAL A 89 1.42 -7.72 0.46
C VAL A 89 2.55 -8.07 -0.50
N PRO A 90 2.54 -9.19 -1.24
CA PRO A 90 3.63 -9.54 -2.14
C PRO A 90 3.77 -8.60 -3.33
N PHE A 91 2.68 -8.07 -3.91
CA PHE A 91 2.72 -7.26 -5.13
C PHE A 91 2.50 -5.76 -4.91
N GLY A 92 2.22 -5.33 -3.70
CA GLY A 92 2.08 -3.92 -3.30
C GLY A 92 3.18 -3.48 -2.32
N LEU A 93 3.21 -4.07 -1.11
CA LEU A 93 4.16 -3.66 -0.08
C LEU A 93 5.61 -4.05 -0.43
N VAL A 94 5.84 -5.27 -0.90
CA VAL A 94 7.18 -5.76 -1.26
C VAL A 94 7.82 -4.91 -2.36
N PRO A 95 7.17 -4.61 -3.51
CA PRO A 95 7.74 -3.72 -4.52
C PRO A 95 8.01 -2.31 -4.01
N THR A 96 7.11 -1.74 -3.19
CA THR A 96 7.30 -0.41 -2.62
C THR A 96 8.53 -0.37 -1.71
N ALA A 97 8.70 -1.35 -0.84
CA ALA A 97 9.88 -1.49 0.02
C ALA A 97 11.16 -1.62 -0.80
N LYS A 98 11.12 -2.40 -1.88
CA LYS A 98 12.24 -2.61 -2.79
C LYS A 98 12.65 -1.32 -3.51
N LEU A 99 11.69 -0.65 -4.14
CA LEU A 99 11.91 0.63 -4.82
C LEU A 99 12.43 1.70 -3.84
N GLY A 100 11.94 1.70 -2.60
CA GLY A 100 12.42 2.59 -1.56
C GLY A 100 13.92 2.41 -1.29
N ARG A 101 14.39 1.18 -1.16
CA ARG A 101 15.83 0.89 -0.98
C ARG A 101 16.65 1.33 -2.20
N LEU A 102 16.21 1.03 -3.41
CA LEU A 102 16.88 1.42 -4.65
C LEU A 102 16.95 2.94 -4.82
N ALA A 103 15.91 3.65 -4.40
CA ALA A 103 15.84 5.11 -4.47
C ALA A 103 16.58 5.83 -3.31
N GLY A 104 17.16 5.09 -2.35
CA GLY A 104 17.79 5.66 -1.16
C GLY A 104 16.81 6.22 -0.12
N HIS A 105 15.53 5.85 -0.21
CA HIS A 105 14.45 6.23 0.70
C HIS A 105 13.75 4.98 1.25
N PRO A 106 14.36 4.26 2.21
CA PRO A 106 13.78 3.03 2.76
C PRO A 106 12.35 3.23 3.27
N ALA A 107 11.43 2.39 2.83
CA ALA A 107 10.03 2.41 3.23
C ALA A 107 9.84 1.53 4.48
N VAL A 108 10.20 2.06 5.63
CA VAL A 108 10.29 1.31 6.90
C VAL A 108 8.94 0.73 7.34
N LEU A 109 7.85 1.48 7.15
CA LEU A 109 6.51 1.01 7.50
C LEU A 109 6.00 -0.06 6.54
N HIS A 110 6.30 0.05 5.23
CA HIS A 110 6.00 -0.99 4.26
C HIS A 110 6.77 -2.27 4.58
N GLU A 111 8.07 -2.18 4.90
CA GLU A 111 8.90 -3.32 5.31
C GLU A 111 8.36 -3.98 6.59
N ALA A 112 7.99 -3.17 7.59
CA ALA A 112 7.36 -3.68 8.81
C ALA A 112 6.03 -4.40 8.51
N GLY A 113 5.23 -3.85 7.61
CA GLY A 113 3.99 -4.47 7.13
C GLY A 113 4.24 -5.85 6.52
N VAL A 114 5.22 -5.98 5.62
CA VAL A 114 5.63 -7.28 5.02
C VAL A 114 6.00 -8.27 6.12
N GLY A 115 6.84 -7.87 7.08
CA GLY A 115 7.28 -8.75 8.18
C GLY A 115 6.12 -9.19 9.08
N ILE A 116 5.22 -8.27 9.44
CA ILE A 116 4.05 -8.55 10.27
C ILE A 116 3.11 -9.55 9.56
N PHE A 117 2.76 -9.28 8.30
CA PHE A 117 1.87 -10.18 7.56
C PHE A 117 2.52 -11.54 7.28
N SER A 118 3.81 -11.59 6.97
CA SER A 118 4.54 -12.85 6.81
C SER A 118 4.48 -13.70 8.08
N ALA A 119 4.70 -13.09 9.24
CA ALA A 119 4.59 -13.79 10.54
C ALA A 119 3.15 -14.25 10.83
N MET A 120 2.14 -13.40 10.58
CA MET A 120 0.73 -13.73 10.82
C MET A 120 0.23 -14.88 9.95
N TYR A 121 0.72 -15.00 8.71
CA TYR A 121 0.29 -16.01 7.75
C TYR A 121 1.21 -17.25 7.72
N GLY A 122 2.36 -17.22 8.39
CA GLY A 122 3.36 -18.28 8.29
C GLY A 122 3.90 -18.44 6.85
N ARG A 123 4.01 -17.33 6.08
CA ARG A 123 4.42 -17.29 4.67
C ARG A 123 5.57 -16.31 4.49
N ASP A 124 6.39 -16.52 3.48
CA ASP A 124 7.37 -15.52 3.03
C ASP A 124 6.82 -14.74 1.83
N PHE A 125 6.10 -13.67 2.10
CA PHE A 125 5.52 -12.84 1.06
C PHE A 125 6.57 -12.16 0.17
N THR A 126 7.81 -12.01 0.62
CA THR A 126 8.89 -11.49 -0.23
C THR A 126 9.27 -12.49 -1.30
N ALA A 127 9.38 -13.77 -0.95
CA ALA A 127 9.70 -14.84 -1.89
C ALA A 127 8.56 -15.15 -2.87
N GLU A 128 7.33 -14.76 -2.54
CA GLU A 128 6.17 -14.97 -3.39
C GLU A 128 6.05 -13.97 -4.54
N ASN A 129 6.82 -12.88 -4.53
CA ASN A 129 6.84 -11.93 -5.64
C ASN A 129 7.75 -12.42 -6.77
N ASP A 130 7.16 -13.13 -7.72
CA ASP A 130 7.85 -13.63 -8.92
C ASP A 130 8.14 -12.51 -9.95
N LEU A 131 7.37 -11.43 -9.93
CA LEU A 131 7.54 -10.29 -10.84
C LEU A 131 8.88 -9.59 -10.63
N LEU A 132 9.25 -9.28 -9.37
CA LEU A 132 10.52 -8.62 -9.07
C LEU A 132 11.71 -9.50 -9.44
N ALA A 133 11.58 -10.83 -9.25
CA ALA A 133 12.59 -11.79 -9.67
C ALA A 133 12.72 -11.83 -11.20
N ALA A 134 11.60 -11.86 -11.93
CA ALA A 134 11.57 -11.86 -13.40
C ALA A 134 12.14 -10.57 -14.01
N LEU A 135 11.97 -9.43 -13.35
CA LEU A 135 12.51 -8.13 -13.74
C LEU A 135 13.98 -7.94 -13.33
N ASP A 136 14.56 -8.86 -12.57
CA ASP A 136 15.93 -8.79 -12.03
C ASP A 136 16.22 -7.45 -11.33
N ILE A 137 15.20 -6.90 -10.65
CA ILE A 137 15.23 -5.54 -10.10
C ILE A 137 16.32 -5.34 -9.03
N ASP A 138 16.85 -6.43 -8.48
CA ASP A 138 17.93 -6.41 -7.49
C ASP A 138 19.30 -6.07 -8.07
N SER A 139 19.52 -6.41 -9.34
CA SER A 139 20.80 -6.21 -10.00
C SER A 139 20.81 -4.98 -10.92
N ILE A 140 19.65 -4.33 -11.14
CA ILE A 140 19.53 -3.16 -12.02
C ILE A 140 19.80 -1.86 -11.24
N PRO A 141 20.82 -1.07 -11.60
CA PRO A 141 21.02 0.27 -11.04
C PRO A 141 19.83 1.20 -11.35
N LEU A 142 19.49 2.11 -10.44
CA LEU A 142 18.35 3.00 -10.58
C LEU A 142 18.29 3.75 -11.93
N PRO A 143 19.37 4.33 -12.47
CA PRO A 143 19.33 4.99 -13.78
C PRO A 143 18.96 4.05 -14.92
N GLN A 144 19.42 2.79 -14.87
CA GLN A 144 19.08 1.79 -15.86
C GLN A 144 17.61 1.37 -15.73
N LEU A 145 17.09 1.21 -14.50
CA LEU A 145 15.68 0.93 -14.29
C LEU A 145 14.79 2.05 -14.87
N GLN A 146 15.17 3.32 -14.66
CA GLN A 146 14.46 4.45 -15.24
C GLN A 146 14.44 4.40 -16.77
N THR A 147 15.56 4.06 -17.40
CA THR A 147 15.64 3.88 -18.87
C THR A 147 14.71 2.75 -19.32
N LEU A 148 14.78 1.59 -18.69
CA LEU A 148 13.91 0.44 -19.01
C LEU A 148 12.43 0.75 -18.86
N CYS A 149 12.04 1.53 -17.86
CA CYS A 149 10.65 1.97 -17.68
C CYS A 149 10.20 2.93 -18.81
N HIS A 150 11.13 3.68 -19.40
CA HIS A 150 10.84 4.61 -20.50
C HIS A 150 10.80 3.92 -21.86
N ASP A 151 11.78 3.05 -22.11
CA ASP A 151 12.06 2.51 -23.44
C ASP A 151 11.56 1.06 -23.61
N GLY A 152 11.15 0.44 -22.53
CA GLY A 152 10.76 -0.97 -22.46
C GLY A 152 11.90 -1.91 -22.05
N TYR A 153 11.53 -3.11 -21.62
CA TYR A 153 12.44 -4.18 -21.24
C TYR A 153 12.90 -4.96 -22.48
#